data_fe926dda17a2bf0b5f8ae76b196cb668
#
_entry.id   fe926dda17a2bf0b5f8ae76b196cb668
#
_cell.length_a   1.000
_cell.length_b   1.000
_cell.length_c   1.000
_cell.angle_alpha   90.00
_cell.angle_beta   90.00
_cell.angle_gamma   90.00
#
_symmetry.space_group_name_H-M   'P 1'
#
loop_
_entity.id
_entity.type
_entity.pdbx_description
1 polymer ?
#
loop_
_entity_poly.entity_id
_entity_poly.type
_entity_poly.pdbx_seq_one_letter_code
_entity_poly.pdbx_strand_id
1 'polypeptide(L)'
;MARSPLCCNRDSLGRFRGWTKTSTHLAGRRTLPLFFSLLLSACHSQQNKNQPAIEFSKIPPAAEGGRERVDTIAGRVIGMRPGQRIVIYAKSGPWWVQPWPDQPFIPVDADSAWTTSTHLGYEYAALLVDPGYHPPPTMDDPPTQGGAVVVVNVVKGVGSLPYYPTQPLRFSGYDWKIQTVSAIRGGLNNLYDADNVWTDDSGAMHLRIIKKEKGWTCAHVILARSLGYGTYRFVVRDTSHLEPAVVLSMHTFDKWGGDQHYRELDVEIGHWGDPGSTDNAQYGIQPFYVPGNVAQFREPPGTLMHIMAWEPSRASFKTVRGSSPRPAAPAVYEHTFTSGVPTPGQEFLEFMLYNVASDRNPMQKGTEVVIEKFEYLP
;
A
#
# COMPACT_ATOMS: atom_id res chain seq x y z
N MET A 1 -17.53 -12.09 53.33
CA MET A 1 -18.07 -13.41 53.72
C MET A 1 -18.06 -14.28 52.49
N ALA A 2 -17.20 -15.20 52.53
CA ALA A 2 -17.19 -16.65 52.22
C ALA A 2 -17.30 -16.96 50.75
N ARG A 3 -16.23 -17.37 50.14
CA ARG A 3 -15.44 -18.62 50.04
C ARG A 3 -15.84 -19.50 48.85
N SER A 4 -14.85 -19.72 47.98
CA SER A 4 -14.73 -20.87 47.09
C SER A 4 -14.78 -22.22 47.83
N PRO A 5 -14.84 -23.40 47.21
CA PRO A 5 -13.65 -24.07 46.68
C PRO A 5 -13.87 -24.90 45.42
N LEU A 6 -12.82 -25.13 44.55
CA LEU A 6 -11.81 -26.23 44.53
C LEU A 6 -12.32 -27.67 44.42
N CYS A 7 -11.82 -28.38 43.41
CA CYS A 7 -11.11 -29.68 43.40
C CYS A 7 -11.20 -30.30 42.00
N CYS A 8 -10.09 -30.56 41.28
CA CYS A 8 -9.08 -31.63 41.39
C CYS A 8 -9.61 -33.04 41.16
N ASN A 9 -9.10 -33.74 40.16
CA ASN A 9 -8.19 -34.87 40.12
C ASN A 9 -8.31 -35.57 38.77
N ARG A 10 -7.20 -35.83 38.06
CA ARG A 10 -6.14 -36.82 38.15
C ARG A 10 -6.49 -38.24 37.64
N ASP A 11 -5.65 -38.66 36.69
CA ASP A 11 -4.99 -39.95 36.47
C ASP A 11 -5.79 -41.16 35.95
N SER A 12 -5.29 -41.70 34.85
CA SER A 12 -4.77 -43.10 34.92
C SER A 12 -4.01 -43.52 33.67
N LEU A 13 -2.85 -43.98 33.97
CA LEU A 13 -1.90 -44.76 33.17
C LEU A 13 -2.47 -46.14 32.78
N GLY A 14 -2.07 -46.66 31.63
CA GLY A 14 -2.29 -48.04 31.22
C GLY A 14 -1.18 -48.52 30.29
N ARG A 15 -0.08 -49.01 30.89
CA ARG A 15 0.92 -49.85 30.20
C ARG A 15 0.36 -51.26 30.06
N PHE A 16 0.67 -51.93 28.95
CA PHE A 16 0.87 -53.38 28.95
C PHE A 16 2.00 -53.80 28.01
N ARG A 17 2.92 -54.55 28.60
CA ARG A 17 4.00 -55.42 28.09
C ARG A 17 3.32 -56.59 27.30
N GLY A 18 3.88 -57.17 26.26
CA GLY A 18 5.17 -57.85 26.11
C GLY A 18 4.88 -59.33 25.83
N TRP A 19 5.65 -59.98 24.96
CA TRP A 19 6.01 -61.41 24.97
C TRP A 19 6.51 -61.79 23.58
N THR A 20 7.69 -62.10 23.47
CA THR A 20 8.66 -63.23 23.53
C THR A 20 8.71 -64.08 22.26
N LYS A 21 9.94 -64.15 21.82
CA LYS A 21 10.69 -65.15 21.04
C LYS A 21 10.08 -66.53 20.80
N THR A 22 10.28 -67.02 19.61
CA THR A 22 10.79 -68.40 19.42
C THR A 22 11.61 -68.50 18.12
N SER A 23 12.78 -69.12 18.30
CA SER A 23 13.74 -69.52 17.27
C SER A 23 13.36 -70.87 16.70
N THR A 24 13.60 -71.12 15.42
CA THR A 24 13.99 -72.48 14.95
C THR A 24 14.90 -72.38 13.74
N HIS A 25 15.96 -73.13 13.82
CA HIS A 25 16.98 -73.44 12.84
C HIS A 25 16.47 -74.20 11.63
N LEU A 26 17.00 -74.06 10.43
CA LEU A 26 17.85 -75.03 9.74
C LEU A 26 18.05 -74.72 8.26
N ALA A 27 19.29 -74.99 7.87
CA ALA A 27 19.83 -75.48 6.61
C ALA A 27 19.91 -74.60 5.36
N GLY A 28 21.07 -74.21 5.10
CA GLY A 28 21.94 -74.02 4.04
C GLY A 28 21.56 -74.40 2.61
N ARG A 29 21.79 -73.42 1.73
CA ARG A 29 22.26 -73.66 0.37
C ARG A 29 23.09 -72.44 -0.09
N ARG A 30 24.34 -72.76 -0.49
CA ARG A 30 25.26 -71.82 -1.15
C ARG A 30 24.72 -71.45 -2.52
N THR A 31 24.57 -70.18 -2.78
CA THR A 31 24.49 -69.66 -4.17
C THR A 31 25.31 -68.38 -4.25
N LEU A 32 26.14 -68.27 -5.28
CA LEU A 32 27.08 -67.24 -5.66
C LEU A 32 26.38 -65.81 -5.69
N PRO A 33 27.08 -64.77 -5.31
CA PRO A 33 26.61 -63.44 -5.56
C PRO A 33 26.92 -63.01 -7.01
N LEU A 34 25.88 -62.82 -7.81
CA LEU A 34 25.97 -62.07 -9.04
C LEU A 34 26.13 -60.59 -8.69
N PHE A 35 27.30 -60.06 -8.98
CA PHE A 35 27.54 -58.59 -8.96
C PHE A 35 26.71 -57.94 -10.08
N PHE A 36 25.58 -57.36 -9.73
CA PHE A 36 24.87 -56.46 -10.63
C PHE A 36 25.44 -55.07 -10.41
N SER A 37 26.38 -54.65 -11.26
CA SER A 37 26.87 -53.28 -11.33
C SER A 37 25.76 -52.39 -11.84
N LEU A 38 25.06 -51.70 -10.93
CA LEU A 38 24.20 -50.57 -11.32
C LEU A 38 25.11 -49.42 -11.76
N LEU A 39 25.22 -49.24 -13.07
CA LEU A 39 25.70 -48.03 -13.69
C LEU A 39 24.64 -46.95 -13.43
N LEU A 40 24.82 -46.18 -12.37
CA LEU A 40 24.17 -44.89 -12.17
C LEU A 40 24.67 -43.95 -13.28
N SER A 41 23.94 -43.92 -14.42
CA SER A 41 24.07 -42.86 -15.39
C SER A 41 23.62 -41.55 -14.72
N ALA A 42 24.59 -40.81 -14.18
CA ALA A 42 24.40 -39.40 -13.82
C ALA A 42 24.10 -38.64 -15.11
N CYS A 43 22.83 -38.46 -15.42
CA CYS A 43 22.42 -37.44 -16.37
C CYS A 43 22.83 -36.08 -15.82
N HIS A 44 24.08 -35.69 -16.07
CA HIS A 44 24.42 -34.27 -16.10
C HIS A 44 23.66 -33.69 -17.29
N SER A 45 22.59 -32.97 -17.02
CA SER A 45 22.02 -32.07 -17.99
C SER A 45 23.13 -31.08 -18.34
N GLN A 46 23.76 -31.26 -19.49
CA GLN A 46 24.59 -30.22 -20.09
C GLN A 46 23.67 -29.05 -20.33
N GLN A 47 23.68 -28.08 -19.43
CA GLN A 47 23.10 -26.77 -19.67
C GLN A 47 23.73 -26.25 -20.94
N ASN A 48 22.91 -26.08 -21.96
CA ASN A 48 23.30 -25.65 -23.29
C ASN A 48 23.93 -24.26 -23.14
N LYS A 49 25.25 -24.16 -23.13
CA LYS A 49 26.05 -22.95 -22.87
C LYS A 49 25.75 -21.76 -23.81
N ASN A 50 24.85 -21.96 -24.79
CA ASN A 50 24.49 -20.99 -25.82
C ASN A 50 23.08 -20.39 -25.66
N GLN A 51 22.29 -20.74 -24.65
CA GLN A 51 21.02 -20.05 -24.41
C GLN A 51 21.26 -18.71 -23.71
N PRO A 52 20.70 -17.61 -24.23
CA PRO A 52 20.78 -16.32 -23.56
C PRO A 52 20.21 -16.40 -22.16
N ALA A 53 20.92 -15.81 -21.18
CA ALA A 53 20.49 -15.78 -19.80
C ALA A 53 20.93 -14.47 -19.14
N ILE A 54 20.23 -14.06 -18.09
CA ILE A 54 20.58 -12.93 -17.24
C ILE A 54 20.72 -13.44 -15.82
N GLU A 55 21.80 -13.07 -15.16
CA GLU A 55 22.06 -13.37 -13.75
C GLU A 55 22.22 -12.08 -12.96
N PHE A 56 21.64 -12.00 -11.76
CA PHE A 56 21.86 -10.89 -10.84
C PHE A 56 23.07 -11.16 -9.95
N SER A 57 23.97 -10.21 -9.83
CA SER A 57 25.10 -10.21 -8.89
C SER A 57 24.85 -9.32 -7.67
N LYS A 58 23.99 -8.30 -7.81
CA LYS A 58 23.52 -7.46 -6.72
C LYS A 58 22.02 -7.20 -6.91
N ILE A 59 21.25 -7.52 -5.87
CA ILE A 59 19.81 -7.27 -5.80
C ILE A 59 19.56 -6.27 -4.67
N PRO A 60 18.85 -5.15 -4.92
CA PRO A 60 18.53 -4.19 -3.87
C PRO A 60 17.59 -4.75 -2.79
N PRO A 61 17.50 -4.08 -1.62
CA PRO A 61 16.50 -4.42 -0.61
C PRO A 61 15.07 -4.36 -1.15
N ALA A 62 14.20 -5.24 -0.62
CA ALA A 62 12.76 -5.12 -0.84
C ALA A 62 12.24 -3.86 -0.16
N ALA A 63 11.53 -3.00 -0.89
CA ALA A 63 10.92 -1.78 -0.36
C ALA A 63 9.65 -1.42 -1.14
N GLU A 64 8.81 -0.59 -0.54
CA GLU A 64 7.59 -0.08 -1.19
C GLU A 64 7.85 0.96 -2.29
N GLY A 65 9.10 1.29 -2.55
CA GLY A 65 9.49 2.32 -3.50
C GLY A 65 9.59 3.70 -2.89
N GLY A 66 9.60 4.72 -3.74
CA GLY A 66 9.71 6.12 -3.38
C GLY A 66 10.79 6.83 -4.21
N ARG A 67 10.51 8.08 -4.59
CA ARG A 67 11.36 8.88 -5.49
C ARG A 67 12.80 9.03 -5.02
N GLU A 68 13.00 9.14 -3.71
CA GLU A 68 14.30 9.35 -3.08
C GLU A 68 14.98 8.03 -2.66
N ARG A 69 14.31 6.89 -2.86
CA ARG A 69 14.83 5.58 -2.42
C ARG A 69 15.46 4.86 -3.59
N VAL A 70 16.76 4.99 -3.71
CA VAL A 70 17.56 4.35 -4.78
C VAL A 70 18.66 3.48 -4.20
N ASP A 71 19.03 2.43 -4.92
CA ASP A 71 20.21 1.59 -4.67
C ASP A 71 20.77 1.10 -6.01
N THR A 72 21.88 0.40 -5.96
CA THR A 72 22.51 -0.22 -7.12
C THR A 72 21.95 -1.61 -7.35
N ILE A 73 21.62 -1.91 -8.62
CA ILE A 73 21.33 -3.25 -9.11
C ILE A 73 22.39 -3.64 -10.15
N ALA A 74 22.83 -4.89 -10.13
CA ALA A 74 23.91 -5.35 -11.03
C ALA A 74 23.72 -6.83 -11.41
N GLY A 75 24.34 -7.22 -12.52
CA GLY A 75 24.30 -8.58 -12.99
C GLY A 75 25.25 -8.87 -14.16
N ARG A 76 25.02 -10.00 -14.80
CA ARG A 76 25.71 -10.43 -16.03
C ARG A 76 24.70 -10.93 -17.05
N VAL A 77 25.03 -10.76 -18.31
CA VAL A 77 24.27 -11.34 -19.41
C VAL A 77 25.11 -12.41 -20.13
N ILE A 78 24.52 -13.56 -20.39
CA ILE A 78 25.16 -14.69 -21.07
C ILE A 78 24.54 -14.82 -22.47
N GLY A 79 25.34 -15.06 -23.50
CA GLY A 79 24.87 -15.31 -24.86
C GLY A 79 24.20 -14.10 -25.54
N MET A 80 24.52 -12.88 -25.10
CA MET A 80 24.06 -11.63 -25.72
C MET A 80 24.58 -11.53 -27.16
N ARG A 81 23.72 -11.13 -28.09
CA ARG A 81 24.07 -10.89 -29.50
C ARG A 81 24.32 -9.39 -29.73
N PRO A 82 25.12 -9.04 -30.78
CA PRO A 82 25.33 -7.64 -31.12
C PRO A 82 24.02 -6.86 -31.30
N GLY A 83 23.95 -5.68 -30.73
CA GLY A 83 22.77 -4.80 -30.79
C GLY A 83 21.70 -5.04 -29.75
N GLN A 84 21.71 -6.16 -29.02
CA GLN A 84 20.82 -6.37 -27.90
C GLN A 84 21.17 -5.45 -26.72
N ARG A 85 20.22 -5.19 -25.82
CA ARG A 85 20.35 -4.26 -24.69
C ARG A 85 19.72 -4.85 -23.44
N ILE A 86 20.12 -4.34 -22.28
CA ILE A 86 19.49 -4.65 -20.99
C ILE A 86 18.52 -3.54 -20.63
N VAL A 87 17.34 -3.93 -20.15
CA VAL A 87 16.32 -3.05 -19.56
C VAL A 87 15.98 -3.59 -18.17
N ILE A 88 15.89 -2.71 -17.19
CA ILE A 88 15.52 -3.05 -15.82
C ILE A 88 14.15 -2.46 -15.49
N TYR A 89 13.34 -3.24 -14.79
CA TYR A 89 12.10 -2.78 -14.14
C TYR A 89 12.16 -3.05 -12.66
N ALA A 90 11.63 -2.13 -11.87
CA ALA A 90 11.39 -2.31 -10.43
C ALA A 90 9.88 -2.27 -10.17
N LYS A 91 9.37 -3.19 -9.36
CA LYS A 91 7.97 -3.28 -9.01
C LYS A 91 7.68 -2.56 -7.71
N SER A 92 6.82 -1.56 -7.82
CA SER A 92 6.40 -0.72 -6.71
C SER A 92 4.97 -0.25 -7.02
N GLY A 93 4.00 -1.15 -6.84
CA GLY A 93 2.69 -1.17 -7.49
C GLY A 93 2.83 -1.70 -8.91
N PRO A 94 2.77 -0.85 -9.95
CA PRO A 94 3.20 -1.22 -11.30
C PRO A 94 4.70 -1.55 -11.37
N TRP A 95 5.11 -2.13 -12.48
CA TRP A 95 6.49 -2.24 -12.88
C TRP A 95 6.95 -0.93 -13.53
N TRP A 96 7.98 -0.30 -12.99
CA TRP A 96 8.54 0.96 -13.47
C TRP A 96 9.88 0.72 -14.15
N VAL A 97 10.06 1.27 -15.37
CA VAL A 97 11.35 1.20 -16.06
C VAL A 97 12.43 1.95 -15.29
N GLN A 98 13.64 1.42 -15.29
CA GLN A 98 14.78 1.94 -14.54
C GLN A 98 15.98 2.24 -15.45
N PRO A 99 16.84 3.21 -15.09
CA PRO A 99 16.67 4.18 -14.02
C PRO A 99 15.63 5.25 -14.34
N TRP A 100 15.47 5.60 -15.65
CA TRP A 100 14.57 6.65 -16.11
C TRP A 100 13.91 6.26 -17.44
N PRO A 101 12.67 6.70 -17.71
CA PRO A 101 11.96 6.41 -18.95
C PRO A 101 12.65 6.94 -20.23
N ASP A 102 13.38 8.03 -20.13
CA ASP A 102 14.17 8.63 -21.24
C ASP A 102 15.54 7.97 -21.44
N GLN A 103 16.03 7.21 -20.47
CA GLN A 103 17.28 6.46 -20.51
C GLN A 103 17.09 5.01 -20.01
N PRO A 104 16.23 4.21 -20.70
CA PRO A 104 15.82 2.90 -20.17
C PRO A 104 16.83 1.78 -20.42
N PHE A 105 17.86 2.03 -21.24
CA PHE A 105 18.81 0.99 -21.64
C PHE A 105 20.09 1.05 -20.82
N ILE A 106 20.46 -0.09 -20.25
CA ILE A 106 21.63 -0.22 -19.40
C ILE A 106 22.83 -0.66 -20.25
N PRO A 107 23.98 0.04 -20.19
CA PRO A 107 25.22 -0.40 -20.82
C PRO A 107 25.68 -1.75 -20.28
N VAL A 108 26.26 -2.58 -21.16
CA VAL A 108 26.88 -3.85 -20.82
C VAL A 108 28.36 -3.75 -21.10
N ASP A 109 29.18 -4.06 -20.12
CA ASP A 109 30.63 -4.01 -20.21
C ASP A 109 31.21 -5.16 -21.07
N ALA A 110 32.47 -5.05 -21.42
CA ALA A 110 33.16 -6.04 -22.28
C ALA A 110 33.21 -7.45 -21.65
N ASP A 111 33.13 -7.56 -20.32
CA ASP A 111 33.07 -8.82 -19.58
C ASP A 111 31.63 -9.33 -19.38
N SER A 112 30.65 -8.74 -20.10
CA SER A 112 29.22 -9.03 -20.01
C SER A 112 28.56 -8.63 -18.69
N ALA A 113 29.21 -7.85 -17.85
CA ALA A 113 28.63 -7.27 -16.65
C ALA A 113 27.78 -6.03 -16.97
N TRP A 114 26.81 -5.76 -16.14
CA TRP A 114 26.00 -4.54 -16.18
C TRP A 114 25.71 -4.07 -14.75
N THR A 115 25.62 -2.77 -14.58
CA THR A 115 25.26 -2.13 -13.32
C THR A 115 24.50 -0.83 -13.57
N THR A 116 23.54 -0.53 -12.73
CA THR A 116 22.80 0.74 -12.78
C THR A 116 22.23 1.10 -11.41
N SER A 117 21.79 2.34 -11.26
CA SER A 117 20.91 2.72 -10.16
C SER A 117 19.48 2.29 -10.46
N THR A 118 18.73 1.95 -9.44
CA THR A 118 17.29 1.65 -9.53
C THR A 118 16.57 2.24 -8.34
N HIS A 119 15.35 2.73 -8.54
CA HIS A 119 14.44 2.98 -7.43
C HIS A 119 14.12 1.66 -6.74
N LEU A 120 13.92 1.71 -5.43
CA LEU A 120 13.60 0.49 -4.68
C LEU A 120 12.21 -0.01 -5.05
N GLY A 121 12.07 -1.34 -5.05
CA GLY A 121 10.84 -2.06 -5.27
C GLY A 121 10.85 -3.36 -4.48
N TYR A 122 9.79 -4.13 -4.53
CA TYR A 122 9.74 -5.44 -3.89
C TYR A 122 10.11 -6.60 -4.83
N GLU A 123 10.09 -6.35 -6.15
CA GLU A 123 10.60 -7.25 -7.18
C GLU A 123 11.38 -6.45 -8.24
N TYR A 124 12.31 -7.10 -8.89
CA TYR A 124 13.11 -6.53 -9.98
C TYR A 124 13.11 -7.48 -11.16
N ALA A 125 12.98 -6.93 -12.38
CA ALA A 125 13.06 -7.69 -13.61
C ALA A 125 14.20 -7.14 -14.48
N ALA A 126 15.05 -8.02 -14.99
CA ALA A 126 16.03 -7.69 -16.01
C ALA A 126 15.64 -8.37 -17.32
N LEU A 127 15.59 -7.60 -18.39
CA LEU A 127 15.22 -8.03 -19.74
C LEU A 127 16.42 -7.90 -20.67
N LEU A 128 16.70 -8.96 -21.43
CA LEU A 128 17.53 -8.86 -22.63
C LEU A 128 16.61 -8.63 -23.82
N VAL A 129 16.81 -7.53 -24.53
CA VAL A 129 15.89 -7.11 -25.60
C VAL A 129 16.60 -6.87 -26.92
N ASP A 130 15.91 -7.11 -28.03
CA ASP A 130 16.40 -6.81 -29.38
C ASP A 130 16.37 -5.29 -29.66
N PRO A 131 17.13 -4.80 -30.66
CA PRO A 131 17.30 -3.36 -30.93
C PRO A 131 16.03 -2.56 -31.17
N GLY A 132 14.95 -3.20 -31.62
CA GLY A 132 13.67 -2.57 -31.89
C GLY A 132 12.72 -2.50 -30.69
N TYR A 133 13.15 -2.93 -29.50
CA TYR A 133 12.30 -2.87 -28.31
C TYR A 133 12.16 -1.45 -27.79
N HIS A 134 10.92 -1.05 -27.50
CA HIS A 134 10.58 0.22 -26.87
C HIS A 134 10.02 -0.05 -25.49
N PRO A 135 10.82 0.12 -24.43
CA PRO A 135 10.36 -0.13 -23.06
C PRO A 135 9.21 0.83 -22.67
N PRO A 136 8.02 0.33 -22.30
CA PRO A 136 6.99 1.20 -21.74
C PRO A 136 7.47 1.76 -20.40
N PRO A 137 7.13 3.03 -20.05
CA PRO A 137 7.48 3.63 -18.77
C PRO A 137 6.97 2.84 -17.57
N THR A 138 5.77 2.24 -17.71
CA THR A 138 5.11 1.42 -16.69
C THR A 138 4.39 0.23 -17.31
N MET A 139 4.21 -0.84 -16.51
CA MET A 139 3.41 -2.02 -16.85
C MET A 139 2.71 -2.53 -15.58
N ASP A 140 1.46 -2.98 -15.70
CA ASP A 140 0.71 -3.59 -14.59
C ASP A 140 1.12 -5.06 -14.39
N ASP A 141 1.27 -5.79 -15.49
CA ASP A 141 1.70 -7.19 -15.50
C ASP A 141 3.24 -7.31 -15.50
N PRO A 142 3.79 -8.41 -14.95
CA PRO A 142 5.22 -8.66 -15.02
C PRO A 142 5.68 -8.80 -16.47
N PRO A 143 6.88 -8.28 -16.81
CA PRO A 143 7.41 -8.44 -18.16
C PRO A 143 7.58 -9.93 -18.51
N THR A 144 7.21 -10.29 -19.72
CA THR A 144 7.25 -11.67 -20.21
C THR A 144 8.18 -11.82 -21.41
N GLN A 145 8.76 -13.01 -21.56
CA GLN A 145 9.55 -13.36 -22.73
C GLN A 145 8.66 -13.51 -23.97
N GLY A 146 9.06 -12.93 -25.07
CA GLY A 146 8.37 -13.00 -26.36
C GLY A 146 8.59 -11.77 -27.23
N GLY A 147 8.36 -11.88 -28.54
CA GLY A 147 8.60 -10.80 -29.48
C GLY A 147 10.05 -10.30 -29.42
N ALA A 148 10.24 -9.01 -29.14
CA ALA A 148 11.56 -8.40 -28.99
C ALA A 148 12.21 -8.64 -27.61
N VAL A 149 11.53 -9.27 -26.67
CA VAL A 149 12.07 -9.63 -25.33
C VAL A 149 12.64 -11.05 -25.41
N VAL A 150 13.95 -11.15 -25.43
CA VAL A 150 14.69 -12.42 -25.64
C VAL A 150 14.78 -13.24 -24.37
N VAL A 151 15.03 -12.58 -23.23
CA VAL A 151 15.11 -13.20 -21.90
C VAL A 151 14.50 -12.26 -20.87
N VAL A 152 13.83 -12.83 -19.90
CA VAL A 152 13.40 -12.15 -18.67
C VAL A 152 13.89 -12.94 -17.47
N ASN A 153 14.49 -12.26 -16.50
CA ASN A 153 14.75 -12.81 -15.18
C ASN A 153 14.12 -11.88 -14.13
N VAL A 154 13.24 -12.44 -13.29
CA VAL A 154 12.54 -11.72 -12.22
C VAL A 154 13.02 -12.23 -10.88
N VAL A 155 13.39 -11.33 -9.99
CA VAL A 155 13.87 -11.64 -8.64
C VAL A 155 13.13 -10.79 -7.60
N LYS A 156 13.00 -11.33 -6.39
CA LYS A 156 12.51 -10.56 -5.24
C LYS A 156 13.63 -9.68 -4.69
N GLY A 157 13.29 -8.50 -4.19
CA GLY A 157 14.20 -7.68 -3.41
C GLY A 157 14.71 -8.43 -2.17
N VAL A 158 15.92 -8.08 -1.71
CA VAL A 158 16.55 -8.72 -0.54
C VAL A 158 15.81 -8.35 0.74
N GLY A 159 15.55 -9.34 1.58
CA GLY A 159 14.79 -9.18 2.82
C GLY A 159 13.28 -9.23 2.60
N SER A 160 12.54 -8.77 3.59
CA SER A 160 11.09 -8.62 3.53
C SER A 160 10.70 -7.14 3.49
N LEU A 161 9.59 -6.83 2.85
CA LEU A 161 8.97 -5.52 3.04
C LEU A 161 8.76 -5.29 4.53
N PRO A 162 8.96 -4.05 5.02
CA PRO A 162 8.57 -3.71 6.38
C PRO A 162 7.09 -4.09 6.55
N TYR A 163 6.83 -5.00 7.46
CA TYR A 163 5.46 -5.32 7.84
C TYR A 163 4.95 -4.16 8.71
N TYR A 164 4.07 -3.39 8.15
CA TYR A 164 3.34 -2.38 8.90
C TYR A 164 2.04 -3.04 9.38
N PRO A 165 1.91 -3.33 10.68
CA PRO A 165 0.71 -3.96 11.19
C PRO A 165 -0.47 -3.00 10.97
N THR A 166 -1.39 -3.40 10.10
CA THR A 166 -2.70 -2.76 10.01
C THR A 166 -3.64 -3.51 10.92
N GLN A 167 -4.38 -2.81 11.77
CA GLN A 167 -5.43 -3.42 12.56
C GLN A 167 -6.75 -3.36 11.77
N PRO A 168 -7.50 -4.47 11.71
CA PRO A 168 -8.81 -4.47 11.07
C PRO A 168 -9.81 -3.67 11.90
N LEU A 169 -10.67 -2.93 11.23
CA LEU A 169 -11.79 -2.21 11.84
C LEU A 169 -13.04 -2.44 11.00
N ARG A 170 -14.19 -2.62 11.65
CA ARG A 170 -15.48 -2.68 10.97
C ARG A 170 -16.24 -1.38 11.21
N PHE A 171 -16.58 -0.66 10.16
CA PHE A 171 -17.32 0.59 10.24
C PHE A 171 -18.27 0.76 9.05
N SER A 172 -19.51 1.15 9.33
CA SER A 172 -20.57 1.40 8.34
C SER A 172 -20.80 0.26 7.35
N GLY A 173 -20.58 -0.99 7.78
CA GLY A 173 -20.75 -2.15 6.91
C GLY A 173 -19.55 -2.48 6.01
N TYR A 174 -18.45 -1.75 6.14
CA TYR A 174 -17.22 -1.95 5.38
C TYR A 174 -16.08 -2.41 6.29
N ASP A 175 -15.09 -3.07 5.68
CA ASP A 175 -13.83 -3.43 6.32
C ASP A 175 -12.80 -2.34 6.06
N TRP A 176 -12.14 -1.90 7.13
CA TRP A 176 -11.11 -0.86 7.13
C TRP A 176 -9.82 -1.40 7.75
N LYS A 177 -8.72 -0.73 7.46
CA LYS A 177 -7.40 -1.03 7.99
C LYS A 177 -6.85 0.21 8.66
N ILE A 178 -6.60 0.13 9.97
CA ILE A 178 -5.96 1.20 10.73
C ILE A 178 -4.46 1.19 10.40
N GLN A 179 -3.91 2.35 10.10
CA GLN A 179 -2.49 2.54 9.76
C GLN A 179 -1.69 2.95 11.00
N THR A 180 -0.45 2.42 11.09
CA THR A 180 0.50 2.74 12.16
C THR A 180 1.82 3.30 11.64
N VAL A 181 1.89 3.57 10.35
CA VAL A 181 3.08 4.10 9.69
C VAL A 181 3.03 5.61 9.67
N SER A 182 4.16 6.24 9.98
CA SER A 182 4.29 7.68 9.81
C SER A 182 4.25 8.08 8.34
N ALA A 183 3.63 9.22 8.07
CA ALA A 183 3.59 9.82 6.73
C ALA A 183 3.71 11.34 6.80
N ILE A 184 4.30 11.92 5.76
CA ILE A 184 4.38 13.39 5.64
C ILE A 184 3.03 13.89 5.13
N ARG A 185 2.34 14.69 5.95
CA ARG A 185 1.12 15.43 5.60
C ARG A 185 1.20 16.82 6.20
N GLY A 186 0.68 17.81 5.50
CA GLY A 186 0.69 19.21 5.96
C GLY A 186 2.09 19.75 6.34
N GLY A 187 3.14 19.24 5.71
CA GLY A 187 4.53 19.64 5.99
C GLY A 187 5.16 18.98 7.22
N LEU A 188 4.44 18.11 7.96
CA LEU A 188 4.96 17.36 9.09
C LEU A 188 5.00 15.86 8.81
N ASN A 189 5.98 15.18 9.42
CA ASN A 189 5.97 13.72 9.52
C ASN A 189 5.06 13.31 10.68
N ASN A 190 3.79 13.04 10.36
CA ASN A 190 2.80 12.61 11.34
C ASN A 190 3.03 11.15 11.74
N LEU A 191 3.01 10.88 13.03
CA LEU A 191 3.05 9.54 13.61
C LEU A 191 1.61 9.03 13.75
N TYR A 192 1.27 7.94 13.11
CA TYR A 192 -0.05 7.32 13.24
C TYR A 192 -0.03 6.18 14.24
N ASP A 193 -1.09 6.08 15.03
CA ASP A 193 -1.19 5.11 16.13
C ASP A 193 -2.55 4.42 16.10
N ALA A 194 -2.53 3.10 16.17
CA ALA A 194 -3.78 2.32 16.11
C ALA A 194 -4.75 2.62 17.25
N ASP A 195 -4.24 2.99 18.44
CA ASP A 195 -5.07 3.36 19.58
C ASP A 195 -5.88 4.65 19.34
N ASN A 196 -5.58 5.38 18.27
CA ASN A 196 -6.26 6.62 17.92
C ASN A 196 -7.47 6.41 17.00
N VAL A 197 -7.80 5.17 16.66
CA VAL A 197 -8.97 4.83 15.82
C VAL A 197 -9.75 3.69 16.45
N TRP A 198 -11.05 3.87 16.64
CA TRP A 198 -11.97 2.82 17.13
C TRP A 198 -13.41 3.10 16.69
N THR A 199 -14.29 2.12 16.86
CA THR A 199 -15.73 2.31 16.75
C THR A 199 -16.37 2.20 18.15
N ASP A 200 -17.34 3.06 18.43
CA ASP A 200 -18.12 3.01 19.67
C ASP A 200 -19.30 2.04 19.58
N ASP A 201 -20.06 1.90 20.68
CA ASP A 201 -21.23 1.01 20.76
C ASP A 201 -22.36 1.43 19.82
N SER A 202 -22.39 2.69 19.35
CA SER A 202 -23.34 3.16 18.34
C SER A 202 -22.88 2.83 16.92
N GLY A 203 -21.66 2.33 16.76
CA GLY A 203 -21.02 2.02 15.49
C GLY A 203 -20.40 3.24 14.81
N ALA A 204 -20.27 4.39 15.48
CA ALA A 204 -19.57 5.56 14.97
C ALA A 204 -18.05 5.36 15.07
N MET A 205 -17.31 5.86 14.06
CA MET A 205 -15.84 5.82 14.05
C MET A 205 -15.27 7.06 14.71
N HIS A 206 -14.36 6.86 15.62
CA HIS A 206 -13.60 7.89 16.30
C HIS A 206 -12.20 7.98 15.76
N LEU A 207 -11.74 9.18 15.47
CA LEU A 207 -10.38 9.53 15.11
C LEU A 207 -9.87 10.56 16.12
N ARG A 208 -8.69 10.34 16.71
CA ARG A 208 -8.15 11.31 17.67
C ARG A 208 -6.68 11.62 17.44
N ILE A 209 -6.26 12.76 17.99
CA ILE A 209 -4.85 13.12 18.14
C ILE A 209 -4.58 13.27 19.63
N ILE A 210 -3.55 12.59 20.13
CA ILE A 210 -3.10 12.69 21.52
C ILE A 210 -1.60 12.87 21.59
N LYS A 211 -1.13 13.51 22.68
CA LYS A 211 0.29 13.64 22.95
C LYS A 211 0.77 12.41 23.73
N LYS A 212 1.72 11.69 23.17
CA LYS A 212 2.47 10.59 23.80
C LYS A 212 3.91 11.04 24.09
N GLU A 213 4.73 10.19 24.69
CA GLU A 213 6.15 10.50 25.02
C GLU A 213 6.96 11.00 23.83
N LYS A 214 6.75 10.44 22.64
CA LYS A 214 7.49 10.75 21.40
C LYS A 214 6.89 11.92 20.61
N GLY A 215 5.85 12.56 21.10
CA GLY A 215 5.16 13.65 20.42
C GLY A 215 3.67 13.36 20.18
N TRP A 216 3.09 14.14 19.27
CA TRP A 216 1.70 13.93 18.86
C TRP A 216 1.54 12.67 18.02
N THR A 217 0.54 11.87 18.33
CA THR A 217 0.14 10.72 17.50
C THR A 217 -1.24 10.97 16.92
N CYS A 218 -1.39 10.68 15.64
CA CYS A 218 -2.52 10.98 14.78
C CYS A 218 -3.32 9.72 14.43
N ALA A 219 -4.42 9.88 13.71
CA ALA A 219 -5.26 8.80 13.25
C ALA A 219 -5.23 8.68 11.73
N HIS A 220 -5.13 7.44 11.22
CA HIS A 220 -5.21 7.14 9.80
C HIS A 220 -5.87 5.78 9.59
N VAL A 221 -6.89 5.74 8.75
CA VAL A 221 -7.60 4.50 8.40
C VAL A 221 -7.91 4.47 6.92
N ILE A 222 -7.77 3.29 6.31
CA ILE A 222 -7.92 3.05 4.87
C ILE A 222 -9.02 2.02 4.64
N LEU A 223 -9.94 2.29 3.71
CA LEU A 223 -10.92 1.30 3.27
C LEU A 223 -10.20 0.09 2.64
N ALA A 224 -10.62 -1.12 2.97
CA ALA A 224 -9.88 -2.33 2.57
C ALA A 224 -9.99 -2.67 1.06
N ARG A 225 -10.79 -1.93 0.30
CA ARG A 225 -10.96 -2.08 -1.16
C ARG A 225 -11.17 -0.74 -1.84
N SER A 226 -10.76 -0.63 -3.11
CA SER A 226 -11.15 0.48 -3.99
C SER A 226 -12.64 0.41 -4.32
N LEU A 227 -13.25 1.57 -4.55
CA LEU A 227 -14.67 1.70 -4.90
C LEU A 227 -14.88 2.32 -6.29
N GLY A 228 -13.95 3.14 -6.77
CA GLY A 228 -14.04 3.78 -8.08
C GLY A 228 -15.09 4.88 -8.19
N TYR A 229 -15.65 5.06 -9.38
CA TYR A 229 -16.75 5.99 -9.61
C TYR A 229 -17.95 5.68 -8.74
N GLY A 230 -18.65 6.71 -8.30
CA GLY A 230 -19.85 6.61 -7.47
C GLY A 230 -20.00 7.78 -6.53
N THR A 231 -20.98 7.68 -5.63
CA THR A 231 -21.27 8.71 -4.64
C THR A 231 -20.82 8.26 -3.24
N TYR A 232 -19.92 9.01 -2.66
CA TYR A 232 -19.39 8.85 -1.31
C TYR A 232 -20.09 9.83 -0.39
N ARG A 233 -20.58 9.37 0.76
CA ARG A 233 -21.25 10.20 1.76
C ARG A 233 -20.60 9.99 3.11
N PHE A 234 -20.22 11.08 3.76
CA PHE A 234 -19.59 11.10 5.07
C PHE A 234 -20.46 11.92 6.02
N VAL A 235 -20.90 11.33 7.14
CA VAL A 235 -21.60 12.07 8.20
C VAL A 235 -20.60 12.31 9.32
N VAL A 236 -20.26 13.57 9.52
CA VAL A 236 -19.26 14.02 10.50
C VAL A 236 -19.95 14.85 11.57
N ARG A 237 -19.64 14.59 12.85
CA ARG A 237 -20.08 15.43 13.97
C ARG A 237 -19.39 16.78 13.93
N ASP A 238 -19.84 17.68 14.79
CA ASP A 238 -19.29 19.03 14.95
C ASP A 238 -17.76 19.03 15.04
N THR A 239 -17.12 19.73 14.12
CA THR A 239 -15.67 19.91 13.99
C THR A 239 -15.22 21.31 14.42
N SER A 240 -16.14 22.18 14.87
CA SER A 240 -15.85 23.58 15.22
C SER A 240 -14.84 23.78 16.36
N HIS A 241 -14.53 22.70 17.08
CA HIS A 241 -13.57 22.68 18.19
C HIS A 241 -12.12 22.41 17.75
N LEU A 242 -11.90 22.11 16.46
CA LEU A 242 -10.54 21.80 15.94
C LEU A 242 -9.63 23.02 16.04
N GLU A 243 -8.42 22.79 16.56
CA GLU A 243 -7.36 23.83 16.54
C GLU A 243 -6.89 24.09 15.11
N PRO A 244 -6.39 25.31 14.81
CA PRO A 244 -5.96 25.66 13.45
C PRO A 244 -4.93 24.70 12.81
N ALA A 245 -4.09 24.05 13.64
CA ALA A 245 -3.11 23.08 13.17
C ALA A 245 -3.68 21.68 12.89
N VAL A 246 -4.96 21.45 13.15
CA VAL A 246 -5.59 20.14 12.94
C VAL A 246 -6.39 20.11 11.64
N VAL A 247 -6.24 19.05 10.87
CA VAL A 247 -7.02 18.79 9.66
C VAL A 247 -7.63 17.40 9.72
N LEU A 248 -8.93 17.30 9.47
CA LEU A 248 -9.61 16.08 9.07
C LEU A 248 -9.62 16.01 7.55
N SER A 249 -9.10 14.95 6.98
CA SER A 249 -9.16 14.67 5.55
C SER A 249 -9.92 13.37 5.29
N MET A 250 -10.85 13.41 4.35
CA MET A 250 -11.59 12.29 3.81
C MET A 250 -11.35 12.31 2.30
N HIS A 251 -10.50 11.42 1.81
CA HIS A 251 -10.01 11.50 0.44
C HIS A 251 -9.80 10.12 -0.21
N THR A 252 -9.80 10.10 -1.53
CA THR A 252 -9.30 8.97 -2.30
C THR A 252 -7.80 9.13 -2.52
N PHE A 253 -7.04 8.04 -2.49
CA PHE A 253 -5.60 8.09 -2.73
C PHE A 253 -5.09 6.80 -3.37
N ASP A 254 -4.39 6.95 -4.50
CA ASP A 254 -3.65 5.87 -5.16
C ASP A 254 -2.15 6.18 -5.08
N LYS A 255 -1.46 5.53 -4.16
CA LYS A 255 -0.02 5.76 -3.96
C LYS A 255 0.82 5.49 -5.22
N TRP A 256 0.27 4.79 -6.21
CA TRP A 256 0.92 4.45 -7.47
C TRP A 256 0.44 5.29 -8.66
N GLY A 257 -0.62 6.05 -8.46
CA GLY A 257 -1.30 6.84 -9.49
C GLY A 257 -0.67 8.19 -9.78
N GLY A 258 0.67 8.30 -9.75
CA GLY A 258 1.36 9.57 -9.97
C GLY A 258 1.08 10.24 -11.33
N ASP A 259 0.74 9.46 -12.34
CA ASP A 259 0.30 9.90 -13.67
C ASP A 259 -1.08 10.61 -13.66
N GLN A 260 -1.90 10.33 -12.65
CA GLN A 260 -3.22 10.88 -12.41
C GLN A 260 -3.26 11.69 -11.10
N HIS A 261 -2.14 12.30 -10.70
CA HIS A 261 -2.02 13.05 -9.45
C HIS A 261 -2.53 12.27 -8.23
N TYR A 262 -2.17 10.96 -8.18
CA TYR A 262 -2.53 10.02 -7.12
C TYR A 262 -4.04 9.75 -7.01
N ARG A 263 -4.85 10.13 -7.98
CA ARG A 263 -6.32 9.98 -8.00
C ARG A 263 -6.97 10.53 -6.73
N GLU A 264 -6.39 11.63 -6.23
CA GLU A 264 -6.80 12.22 -4.96
C GLU A 264 -7.93 13.23 -5.20
N LEU A 265 -9.07 12.95 -4.57
CA LEU A 265 -10.24 13.83 -4.46
C LEU A 265 -10.49 14.02 -2.97
N ASP A 266 -10.57 15.26 -2.50
CA ASP A 266 -10.53 15.61 -1.09
C ASP A 266 -11.80 16.30 -0.61
N VAL A 267 -12.25 15.90 0.59
CA VAL A 267 -13.03 16.73 1.51
C VAL A 267 -12.16 16.94 2.75
N GLU A 268 -11.69 18.15 2.96
CA GLU A 268 -10.86 18.48 4.10
C GLU A 268 -11.54 19.52 4.99
N ILE A 269 -11.36 19.38 6.32
CA ILE A 269 -11.90 20.25 7.35
C ILE A 269 -10.77 20.69 8.26
N GLY A 270 -10.51 21.99 8.35
CA GLY A 270 -9.45 22.59 9.14
C GLY A 270 -9.08 23.98 8.65
N HIS A 271 -8.16 24.62 9.35
CA HIS A 271 -7.62 25.94 8.99
C HIS A 271 -6.20 25.86 8.43
N TRP A 272 -5.66 24.69 8.19
CA TRP A 272 -4.30 24.39 7.67
C TRP A 272 -3.19 25.22 8.34
N GLY A 273 -3.32 25.45 9.66
CA GLY A 273 -2.36 26.20 10.47
C GLY A 273 -2.58 27.72 10.50
N ASP A 274 -3.56 28.25 9.78
CA ASP A 274 -3.90 29.69 9.76
C ASP A 274 -5.16 30.00 10.59
N PRO A 275 -5.02 30.53 11.82
CA PRO A 275 -6.15 30.90 12.68
C PRO A 275 -6.93 32.13 12.16
N GLY A 276 -6.35 32.87 11.21
CA GLY A 276 -6.98 34.04 10.59
C GLY A 276 -7.87 33.69 9.41
N SER A 277 -7.82 32.45 8.91
CA SER A 277 -8.68 32.02 7.83
C SER A 277 -10.15 32.02 8.26
N THR A 278 -11.01 32.60 7.43
CA THR A 278 -12.46 32.54 7.58
C THR A 278 -13.04 31.23 7.11
N ASP A 279 -12.35 30.58 6.19
CA ASP A 279 -12.72 29.28 5.64
C ASP A 279 -12.06 28.17 6.46
N ASN A 280 -12.82 27.14 6.75
CA ASN A 280 -12.42 26.00 7.57
C ASN A 280 -12.77 24.66 6.93
N ALA A 281 -13.07 24.66 5.65
CA ALA A 281 -13.29 23.47 4.86
C ALA A 281 -12.92 23.71 3.40
N GLN A 282 -12.59 22.65 2.69
CA GLN A 282 -12.35 22.68 1.27
C GLN A 282 -12.72 21.38 0.57
N TYR A 283 -13.04 21.52 -0.70
CA TYR A 283 -13.02 20.41 -1.66
C TYR A 283 -11.81 20.56 -2.56
N GLY A 284 -11.19 19.46 -2.89
CA GLY A 284 -10.01 19.45 -3.73
C GLY A 284 -9.97 18.31 -4.73
N ILE A 285 -9.25 18.54 -5.81
CA ILE A 285 -8.66 17.55 -6.67
C ILE A 285 -7.18 17.88 -6.81
N GLN A 286 -6.33 16.88 -6.91
CA GLN A 286 -4.89 17.15 -7.06
C GLN A 286 -4.54 17.54 -8.51
N PRO A 287 -3.50 18.39 -8.71
CA PRO A 287 -2.64 18.97 -7.68
C PRO A 287 -3.23 20.25 -7.06
N PHE A 288 -3.20 20.37 -5.76
CA PHE A 288 -3.80 21.48 -4.99
C PHE A 288 -3.22 22.88 -5.31
N TYR A 289 -1.99 22.96 -5.83
CA TYR A 289 -1.36 24.23 -6.20
C TYR A 289 -1.91 24.86 -7.50
N VAL A 290 -2.80 24.14 -8.20
CA VAL A 290 -3.58 24.71 -9.32
C VAL A 290 -4.83 25.39 -8.74
N PRO A 291 -4.99 26.72 -8.86
CA PRO A 291 -6.06 27.43 -8.16
C PRO A 291 -7.47 26.93 -8.45
N GLY A 292 -7.71 26.43 -9.66
CA GLY A 292 -9.00 25.86 -10.06
C GLY A 292 -9.32 24.49 -9.46
N ASN A 293 -8.35 23.87 -8.78
CA ASN A 293 -8.49 22.53 -8.21
C ASN A 293 -8.90 22.53 -6.73
N VAL A 294 -9.08 23.70 -6.11
CA VAL A 294 -9.47 23.84 -4.71
C VAL A 294 -10.64 24.81 -4.60
N ALA A 295 -11.65 24.43 -3.82
CA ALA A 295 -12.81 25.25 -3.51
C ALA A 295 -12.97 25.33 -1.99
N GLN A 296 -12.54 26.46 -1.41
CA GLN A 296 -12.61 26.72 0.03
C GLN A 296 -13.96 27.32 0.43
N PHE A 297 -14.42 26.98 1.61
CA PHE A 297 -15.67 27.49 2.17
C PHE A 297 -15.67 27.45 3.70
N ARG A 298 -16.65 28.14 4.27
CA ARG A 298 -16.91 28.12 5.70
C ARG A 298 -18.02 27.12 6.02
N GLU A 299 -17.67 26.06 6.75
CA GLU A 299 -18.67 25.17 7.30
C GLU A 299 -19.18 25.68 8.67
N PRO A 300 -20.49 25.54 8.93
CA PRO A 300 -21.07 25.91 10.21
C PRO A 300 -20.89 24.79 11.24
N PRO A 301 -20.97 25.12 12.56
CA PRO A 301 -21.03 24.12 13.60
C PRO A 301 -22.20 23.14 13.45
N GLY A 302 -22.03 21.94 14.02
CA GLY A 302 -23.01 20.87 14.08
C GLY A 302 -22.71 19.71 13.14
N THR A 303 -23.53 18.66 13.20
CA THR A 303 -23.40 17.50 12.32
C THR A 303 -23.65 17.87 10.86
N LEU A 304 -22.72 17.52 10.00
CA LEU A 304 -22.79 17.77 8.56
C LEU A 304 -22.63 16.45 7.77
N MET A 305 -23.28 16.41 6.61
CA MET A 305 -23.06 15.37 5.62
C MET A 305 -22.31 15.97 4.43
N HIS A 306 -21.13 15.41 4.16
CA HIS A 306 -20.36 15.71 2.97
C HIS A 306 -20.64 14.64 1.91
N ILE A 307 -20.84 15.07 0.68
CA ILE A 307 -21.17 14.20 -0.46
C ILE A 307 -20.16 14.49 -1.55
N MET A 308 -19.50 13.46 -2.03
CA MET A 308 -18.59 13.48 -3.18
C MET A 308 -19.13 12.53 -4.23
N ALA A 309 -19.56 13.05 -5.38
CA ALA A 309 -19.98 12.25 -6.53
C ALA A 309 -18.87 12.29 -7.59
N TRP A 310 -18.24 11.16 -7.82
CA TRP A 310 -17.16 10.98 -8.78
C TRP A 310 -17.67 10.24 -10.00
N GLU A 311 -17.62 10.92 -11.15
CA GLU A 311 -18.11 10.46 -12.45
C GLU A 311 -17.02 10.66 -13.52
N PRO A 312 -17.11 10.06 -14.70
CA PRO A 312 -16.18 10.33 -15.79
C PRO A 312 -16.05 11.83 -16.08
N SER A 313 -14.82 12.36 -15.94
CA SER A 313 -14.46 13.76 -16.17
C SER A 313 -15.22 14.77 -15.28
N ARG A 314 -15.83 14.34 -14.20
CA ARG A 314 -16.58 15.19 -13.29
C ARG A 314 -16.48 14.73 -11.85
N ALA A 315 -16.21 15.66 -10.93
CA ALA A 315 -16.30 15.43 -9.50
C ALA A 315 -17.16 16.53 -8.86
N SER A 316 -18.31 16.16 -8.31
CA SER A 316 -19.25 17.09 -7.70
C SER A 316 -19.25 16.90 -6.19
N PHE A 317 -19.12 17.97 -5.45
CA PHE A 317 -19.08 17.99 -3.99
C PHE A 317 -20.23 18.83 -3.44
N LYS A 318 -20.78 18.38 -2.32
CA LYS A 318 -21.86 19.08 -1.61
C LYS A 318 -21.80 18.80 -0.12
N THR A 319 -21.94 19.84 0.68
CA THR A 319 -22.14 19.74 2.14
C THR A 319 -23.53 20.19 2.53
N VAL A 320 -24.20 19.40 3.35
CA VAL A 320 -25.55 19.71 3.87
C VAL A 320 -25.58 19.52 5.40
N ARG A 321 -26.53 20.20 6.07
CA ARG A 321 -26.74 20.04 7.51
C ARG A 321 -27.46 18.74 7.84
N GLY A 322 -27.02 18.10 8.92
CA GLY A 322 -27.60 16.87 9.47
C GLY A 322 -27.06 15.59 8.87
N SER A 323 -27.64 14.46 9.26
CA SER A 323 -27.15 13.10 8.97
C SER A 323 -27.90 12.38 7.85
N SER A 324 -28.89 13.03 7.24
CA SER A 324 -29.73 12.44 6.19
C SER A 324 -29.80 13.32 4.95
N PRO A 325 -29.59 12.77 3.75
CA PRO A 325 -29.78 13.54 2.53
C PRO A 325 -31.27 13.79 2.32
N ARG A 326 -31.72 15.00 2.58
CA ARG A 326 -33.05 15.44 2.17
C ARG A 326 -32.93 16.02 0.77
N PRO A 327 -33.68 15.57 -0.24
CA PRO A 327 -33.55 16.05 -1.62
C PRO A 327 -33.64 17.57 -1.77
N ALA A 328 -34.40 18.24 -0.89
CA ALA A 328 -34.60 19.69 -0.88
C ALA A 328 -33.77 20.41 0.21
N ALA A 329 -32.83 19.75 0.90
CA ALA A 329 -31.99 20.43 1.89
C ALA A 329 -31.08 21.45 1.18
N PRO A 330 -31.07 22.73 1.60
CA PRO A 330 -30.16 23.71 1.03
C PRO A 330 -28.73 23.27 1.31
N ALA A 331 -27.86 23.42 0.30
CA ALA A 331 -26.43 23.20 0.48
C ALA A 331 -25.86 24.24 1.45
N VAL A 332 -24.96 23.82 2.31
CA VAL A 332 -24.03 24.72 3.00
C VAL A 332 -23.05 25.27 1.99
N TYR A 333 -22.51 24.38 1.16
CA TYR A 333 -21.66 24.69 0.02
C TYR A 333 -21.75 23.56 -1.01
N GLU A 334 -21.54 23.88 -2.28
CA GLU A 334 -21.41 22.91 -3.35
C GLU A 334 -20.45 23.42 -4.42
N HIS A 335 -19.70 22.51 -5.02
CA HIS A 335 -18.77 22.80 -6.10
C HIS A 335 -18.63 21.59 -7.04
N THR A 336 -18.33 21.87 -8.32
CA THR A 336 -18.11 20.81 -9.31
C THR A 336 -16.86 21.09 -10.10
N PHE A 337 -15.93 20.13 -10.07
CA PHE A 337 -14.74 20.11 -10.94
C PHE A 337 -15.09 19.37 -12.25
N THR A 338 -14.71 19.95 -13.38
CA THR A 338 -14.93 19.39 -14.73
C THR A 338 -13.64 19.31 -15.55
N SER A 339 -12.49 19.64 -14.94
CA SER A 339 -11.16 19.58 -15.53
C SER A 339 -10.20 18.99 -14.53
N GLY A 340 -9.25 18.18 -14.97
CA GLY A 340 -8.27 17.55 -14.09
C GLY A 340 -8.83 16.42 -13.20
N VAL A 341 -10.08 16.02 -13.40
CA VAL A 341 -10.68 14.92 -12.62
C VAL A 341 -10.06 13.61 -13.05
N PRO A 342 -9.44 12.83 -12.11
CA PRO A 342 -8.80 11.58 -12.45
C PRO A 342 -9.81 10.50 -12.84
N THR A 343 -9.32 9.45 -13.49
CA THR A 343 -10.06 8.19 -13.69
C THR A 343 -9.74 7.21 -12.56
N PRO A 344 -10.65 6.32 -12.14
CA PRO A 344 -10.36 5.29 -11.15
C PRO A 344 -9.18 4.40 -11.54
N GLY A 345 -8.50 3.89 -10.53
CA GLY A 345 -7.36 2.98 -10.63
C GLY A 345 -7.26 2.07 -9.42
N GLN A 346 -6.20 2.23 -8.63
CA GLN A 346 -5.98 1.48 -7.39
C GLN A 346 -6.12 2.38 -6.15
N GLU A 347 -6.92 3.44 -6.24
CA GLU A 347 -7.16 4.33 -5.11
C GLU A 347 -7.97 3.65 -4.02
N PHE A 348 -7.69 4.05 -2.79
CA PHE A 348 -8.47 3.69 -1.62
C PHE A 348 -9.06 4.95 -1.00
N LEU A 349 -10.20 4.81 -0.37
CA LEU A 349 -10.73 5.87 0.49
C LEU A 349 -9.97 5.84 1.82
N GLU A 350 -9.48 7.01 2.22
CA GLU A 350 -8.72 7.19 3.46
C GLU A 350 -9.37 8.26 4.33
N PHE A 351 -9.36 8.04 5.66
CA PHE A 351 -9.68 9.06 6.65
C PHE A 351 -8.44 9.32 7.49
N MET A 352 -8.06 10.60 7.56
CA MET A 352 -6.92 11.05 8.32
C MET A 352 -7.30 12.20 9.23
N LEU A 353 -6.94 12.12 10.51
CA LEU A 353 -6.91 13.26 11.40
C LEU A 353 -5.43 13.53 11.72
N TYR A 354 -4.91 14.65 11.25
CA TYR A 354 -3.47 14.92 11.28
C TYR A 354 -3.16 16.37 11.68
N ASN A 355 -1.89 16.60 12.04
CA ASN A 355 -1.34 17.88 12.42
C ASN A 355 -0.56 18.46 11.22
N VAL A 356 -0.73 19.77 10.97
CA VAL A 356 0.03 20.49 9.94
C VAL A 356 1.19 21.27 10.54
N ALA A 357 2.23 21.50 9.74
CA ALA A 357 3.32 22.37 10.14
C ALA A 357 2.82 23.79 10.36
N SER A 358 2.86 24.24 11.59
CA SER A 358 2.47 25.60 11.95
C SER A 358 3.35 26.15 13.07
N ASP A 359 4.40 26.88 12.68
CA ASP A 359 5.30 27.55 13.64
C ASP A 359 4.56 28.63 14.43
N ARG A 360 3.52 29.23 13.86
CA ARG A 360 2.76 30.31 14.50
C ARG A 360 1.67 29.79 15.43
N ASN A 361 1.08 28.64 15.10
CA ASN A 361 -0.02 28.03 15.85
C ASN A 361 0.20 26.53 15.97
N PRO A 362 1.21 26.08 16.72
CA PRO A 362 1.42 24.66 16.95
C PRO A 362 0.24 24.11 17.77
N MET A 363 -0.11 22.88 17.54
CA MET A 363 -1.16 22.17 18.27
C MET A 363 -0.88 22.17 19.78
N GLN A 364 -1.87 22.54 20.58
CA GLN A 364 -1.74 22.71 22.04
C GLN A 364 -2.40 21.55 22.84
N LYS A 365 -3.53 21.06 22.37
CA LYS A 365 -4.32 20.01 23.04
C LYS A 365 -4.68 18.87 22.11
N GLY A 366 -4.91 17.70 22.69
CA GLY A 366 -5.48 16.57 21.96
C GLY A 366 -6.90 16.89 21.47
N THR A 367 -7.30 16.23 20.42
CA THR A 367 -8.63 16.40 19.81
C THR A 367 -9.17 15.09 19.28
N GLU A 368 -10.48 15.03 19.09
CA GLU A 368 -11.19 13.88 18.57
C GLU A 368 -12.25 14.34 17.57
N VAL A 369 -12.40 13.57 16.50
CA VAL A 369 -13.47 13.72 15.50
C VAL A 369 -14.24 12.42 15.43
N VAL A 370 -15.56 12.53 15.24
CA VAL A 370 -16.46 11.39 15.13
C VAL A 370 -17.10 11.38 13.73
N ILE A 371 -16.88 10.30 13.00
CA ILE A 371 -17.54 10.01 11.74
C ILE A 371 -18.69 9.05 12.06
N GLU A 372 -19.94 9.55 12.00
CA GLU A 372 -21.12 8.76 12.38
C GLU A 372 -21.46 7.69 11.33
N LYS A 373 -21.23 8.00 10.07
CA LYS A 373 -21.60 7.12 8.98
C LYS A 373 -20.74 7.36 7.72
N PHE A 374 -20.42 6.29 7.05
CA PHE A 374 -19.97 6.28 5.65
C PHE A 374 -20.95 5.49 4.79
N GLU A 375 -21.23 5.97 3.59
CA GLU A 375 -22.11 5.31 2.62
C GLU A 375 -21.56 5.50 1.21
N TYR A 376 -21.53 4.41 0.45
CA TYR A 376 -21.15 4.44 -0.97
C TYR A 376 -22.29 3.93 -1.83
N LEU A 377 -22.59 4.67 -2.89
CA LEU A 377 -23.59 4.36 -3.91
C LEU A 377 -22.86 4.30 -5.26
N PRO A 378 -22.79 3.10 -5.89
CA PRO A 378 -22.11 2.91 -7.18
C PRO A 378 -22.82 3.63 -8.34
#